data_8cf2ca54faa3cff68fffabeb4d0bd1db
#
_entry.id   8cf2ca54faa3cff68fffabeb4d0bd1db
#
_cell.length_a   1.000
_cell.length_b   1.000
_cell.length_c   1.000
_cell.angle_alpha   90.00
_cell.angle_beta   90.00
_cell.angle_gamma   90.00
#
_symmetry.space_group_name_H-M   'P 1'
#
loop_
_entity.id
_entity.type
_entity.pdbx_description
1 polymer ?
#
loop_
_entity_poly.entity_id
_entity_poly.type
_entity_poly.pdbx_seq_one_letter_code
_entity_poly.pdbx_strand_id
1 'polypeptide(L)'
;MEWQRTFHTSRRRKKMYSGGDKPAYSGVAVYLDKDCINMVFEYDTVNDRIMSIRLKGTAHNLTIIQTYAPTTQASEEERELFYDCLQQTLDSVQKQDEILIMGDFNATVSKRISEKVCNTIGEYGIGTRN
;
A
#
# COMPACT_ATOMS: atom_id res chain seq x y z
N MET A 1 -3.38 -10.79 -18.59
CA MET A 1 -2.02 -10.66 -18.01
C MET A 1 -2.04 -11.36 -16.67
N GLU A 2 -1.32 -12.46 -16.57
CA GLU A 2 -1.25 -13.22 -15.33
C GLU A 2 -0.19 -12.56 -14.44
N TRP A 3 -0.61 -11.95 -13.34
CA TRP A 3 0.28 -11.36 -12.35
C TRP A 3 0.96 -12.49 -11.59
N GLN A 4 2.27 -12.61 -11.68
CA GLN A 4 2.99 -13.68 -10.99
C GLN A 4 2.93 -13.47 -9.48
N ARG A 5 2.28 -14.41 -8.84
CA ARG A 5 2.18 -14.55 -7.39
C ARG A 5 3.32 -15.44 -6.92
N THR A 6 4.46 -14.89 -6.59
CA THR A 6 5.56 -15.72 -6.09
C THR A 6 5.63 -15.67 -4.57
N PHE A 7 5.51 -16.83 -3.96
CA PHE A 7 5.66 -17.00 -2.53
C PHE A 7 7.04 -17.60 -2.26
N HIS A 8 7.93 -16.84 -1.63
CA HIS A 8 9.15 -17.38 -1.06
C HIS A 8 8.96 -17.65 0.43
N THR A 9 9.01 -18.90 0.81
CA THR A 9 8.92 -19.31 2.21
C THR A 9 10.32 -19.64 2.72
N SER A 10 10.87 -18.83 3.62
CA SER A 10 11.92 -19.30 4.53
C SER A 10 11.26 -19.91 5.77
N ARG A 11 11.99 -20.76 6.53
CA ARG A 11 11.41 -21.48 7.68
C ARG A 11 10.72 -20.58 8.75
N ARG A 12 10.85 -19.27 8.69
CA ARG A 12 10.32 -18.30 9.68
C ARG A 12 9.56 -17.11 9.12
N ARG A 13 9.57 -16.86 7.80
CA ARG A 13 8.96 -15.66 7.18
C ARG A 13 8.36 -15.97 5.84
N LYS A 14 7.27 -15.31 5.49
CA LYS A 14 6.67 -15.38 4.16
C LYS A 14 6.75 -14.01 3.49
N LYS A 15 7.21 -14.00 2.26
CA LYS A 15 7.20 -12.80 1.41
C LYS A 15 6.03 -12.91 0.45
N MET A 16 5.22 -11.86 0.37
CA MET A 16 4.19 -11.68 -0.64
C MET A 16 4.57 -10.46 -1.47
N TYR A 17 4.49 -10.56 -2.78
CA TYR A 17 4.77 -9.42 -3.63
C TYR A 17 3.85 -9.36 -4.85
N SER A 18 3.65 -8.16 -5.36
CA SER A 18 3.01 -7.84 -6.62
C SER A 18 4.01 -7.20 -7.55
N GLY A 19 4.11 -7.67 -8.79
CA GLY A 19 4.99 -7.14 -9.81
C GLY A 19 4.83 -7.92 -11.11
N GLY A 20 5.19 -7.31 -12.24
CA GLY A 20 5.11 -7.94 -13.56
C GLY A 20 6.35 -8.78 -13.91
N ASP A 21 6.25 -9.57 -14.99
CA ASP A 21 7.30 -10.46 -15.52
C ASP A 21 8.50 -9.73 -16.13
N LYS A 22 8.39 -8.43 -16.35
CA LYS A 22 9.52 -7.64 -16.85
C LYS A 22 10.34 -7.19 -15.64
N PRO A 23 11.68 -7.05 -15.79
CA PRO A 23 12.48 -6.36 -14.80
C PRO A 23 12.03 -4.88 -14.77
N ALA A 24 10.88 -4.66 -14.23
CA ALA A 24 10.24 -3.38 -14.11
C ALA A 24 10.73 -2.75 -12.82
N TYR A 25 10.95 -1.47 -12.88
CA TYR A 25 11.34 -0.62 -11.76
C TYR A 25 10.19 -0.39 -10.76
N SER A 26 9.13 -1.19 -10.82
CA SER A 26 7.96 -1.14 -9.95
C SER A 26 7.64 -2.52 -9.37
N GLY A 27 7.19 -2.52 -8.15
CA GLY A 27 6.78 -3.70 -7.42
C GLY A 27 6.62 -3.38 -5.95
N VAL A 28 5.64 -3.98 -5.31
CA VAL A 28 5.39 -3.86 -3.87
C VAL A 28 5.46 -5.22 -3.21
N ALA A 29 5.95 -5.26 -1.98
CA ALA A 29 6.06 -6.49 -1.23
C ALA A 29 5.76 -6.28 0.25
N VAL A 30 5.22 -7.30 0.88
CA VAL A 30 5.02 -7.36 2.33
C VAL A 30 5.72 -8.59 2.88
N TYR A 31 6.48 -8.39 3.95
CA TYR A 31 7.09 -9.47 4.73
C TYR A 31 6.25 -9.71 5.98
N LEU A 32 5.85 -10.95 6.15
CA LEU A 32 5.10 -11.39 7.32
C LEU A 32 5.93 -12.36 8.15
N ASP A 33 5.95 -12.16 9.46
CA ASP A 33 6.50 -13.16 10.37
C ASP A 33 5.57 -14.39 10.45
N LYS A 34 6.10 -15.49 10.99
CA LYS A 34 5.37 -16.77 11.11
C LYS A 34 4.02 -16.64 11.84
N ASP A 35 3.95 -15.75 12.83
CA ASP A 35 2.74 -15.57 13.62
C ASP A 35 1.69 -14.77 12.85
N CYS A 36 2.10 -13.79 12.05
CA CYS A 36 1.22 -13.01 11.19
C CYS A 36 0.74 -13.78 9.96
N ILE A 37 1.53 -14.73 9.44
CA ILE A 37 1.15 -15.53 8.26
C ILE A 37 -0.17 -16.27 8.49
N ASN A 38 -0.36 -16.83 9.68
CA ASN A 38 -1.56 -17.58 10.03
C ASN A 38 -2.80 -16.69 10.19
N MET A 39 -2.59 -15.37 10.30
CA MET A 39 -3.68 -14.39 10.38
C MET A 39 -4.14 -13.92 8.99
N VAL A 40 -3.36 -14.15 7.95
CA VAL A 40 -3.73 -13.79 6.57
C VAL A 40 -4.82 -14.73 6.08
N PHE A 41 -5.97 -14.19 5.74
CA PHE A 41 -7.05 -14.96 5.14
C PHE A 41 -7.46 -14.47 3.74
N GLU A 42 -7.04 -13.26 3.38
CA GLU A 42 -7.30 -12.68 2.06
C GLU A 42 -6.11 -11.81 1.64
N TYR A 43 -5.78 -11.81 0.36
CA TYR A 43 -4.83 -10.86 -0.22
C TYR A 43 -5.18 -10.65 -1.69
N ASP A 44 -4.89 -9.45 -2.19
CA ASP A 44 -5.07 -9.10 -3.59
C ASP A 44 -3.85 -8.34 -4.12
N THR A 45 -3.41 -8.72 -5.31
CA THR A 45 -2.37 -8.04 -6.08
C THR A 45 -3.03 -7.17 -7.13
N VAL A 46 -3.41 -5.96 -6.75
CA VAL A 46 -4.22 -5.06 -7.59
C VAL A 46 -3.48 -4.69 -8.88
N ASN A 47 -2.22 -4.28 -8.74
CA ASN A 47 -1.31 -4.01 -9.85
C ASN A 47 0.15 -4.06 -9.35
N ASP A 48 1.11 -3.62 -10.17
CA ASP A 48 2.55 -3.57 -9.82
C ASP A 48 2.88 -2.52 -8.73
N ARG A 49 1.96 -1.66 -8.37
CA ARG A 49 2.14 -0.57 -7.40
C ARG A 49 1.26 -0.67 -6.17
N ILE A 50 0.26 -1.53 -6.18
CA ILE A 50 -0.72 -1.65 -5.09
C ILE A 50 -1.01 -3.12 -4.82
N MET A 51 -0.93 -3.51 -3.57
CA MET A 51 -1.43 -4.79 -3.08
C MET A 51 -2.15 -4.61 -1.74
N SER A 52 -3.11 -5.46 -1.46
CA SER A 52 -3.79 -5.51 -0.18
C SER A 52 -3.64 -6.86 0.49
N ILE A 53 -3.60 -6.85 1.82
CA ILE A 53 -3.58 -8.05 2.66
C ILE A 53 -4.56 -7.83 3.79
N ARG A 54 -5.42 -8.81 4.01
CA ARG A 54 -6.38 -8.79 5.09
C ARG A 54 -6.00 -9.78 6.17
N LEU A 55 -5.85 -9.29 7.38
CA LEU A 55 -5.45 -10.04 8.56
C LEU A 55 -6.64 -10.21 9.51
N LYS A 56 -6.78 -11.40 10.06
CA LYS A 56 -7.77 -11.67 11.09
C LYS A 56 -7.35 -11.03 12.40
N GLY A 57 -8.17 -10.13 12.92
CA GLY A 57 -8.00 -9.54 14.25
C GLY A 57 -8.94 -10.15 15.29
N THR A 58 -8.79 -9.76 16.54
CA THR A 58 -9.67 -10.22 17.65
C THR A 58 -10.98 -9.46 17.71
N ALA A 59 -10.94 -8.15 17.61
CA ALA A 59 -12.15 -7.29 17.62
C ALA A 59 -12.54 -6.86 16.19
N HIS A 60 -11.58 -6.37 15.43
CA HIS A 60 -11.72 -5.98 14.03
C HIS A 60 -10.63 -6.63 13.20
N ASN A 61 -10.91 -6.92 11.95
CA ASN A 61 -9.87 -7.31 11.01
C ASN A 61 -9.05 -6.09 10.60
N LEU A 62 -7.84 -6.32 10.11
CA LEU A 62 -6.95 -5.28 9.60
C LEU A 62 -6.71 -5.50 8.12
N THR A 63 -7.06 -4.52 7.30
CA THR A 63 -6.68 -4.46 5.90
C THR A 63 -5.46 -3.56 5.73
N ILE A 64 -4.36 -4.13 5.27
CA ILE A 64 -3.13 -3.41 4.94
C ILE A 64 -3.09 -3.21 3.43
N ILE A 65 -2.94 -1.96 3.00
CA ILE A 65 -2.73 -1.60 1.60
C ILE A 65 -1.30 -1.10 1.46
N GLN A 66 -0.47 -1.88 0.75
CA GLN A 66 0.91 -1.54 0.45
C GLN A 66 0.96 -0.86 -0.90
N THR A 67 1.59 0.33 -0.96
CA THR A 67 1.63 1.17 -2.17
C THR A 67 3.03 1.60 -2.54
N TYR A 68 3.23 1.89 -3.83
CA TYR A 68 4.40 2.57 -4.37
C TYR A 68 3.94 3.58 -5.43
N ALA A 69 3.78 4.83 -5.03
CA ALA A 69 3.29 5.89 -5.91
C ALA A 69 4.29 6.20 -7.04
N PRO A 70 3.80 6.64 -8.20
CA PRO A 70 4.65 7.17 -9.26
C PRO A 70 5.52 8.32 -8.74
N THR A 71 6.73 8.45 -9.30
CA THR A 71 7.64 9.55 -8.95
C THR A 71 7.11 10.89 -9.48
N THR A 72 7.71 12.00 -9.01
CA THR A 72 7.37 13.35 -9.48
C THR A 72 7.65 13.55 -10.98
N GLN A 73 8.45 12.68 -11.60
CA GLN A 73 8.74 12.71 -13.05
C GLN A 73 7.68 11.96 -13.88
N ALA A 74 6.78 11.21 -13.25
CA ALA A 74 5.69 10.53 -13.94
C ALA A 74 4.69 11.54 -14.50
N SER A 75 4.00 11.17 -15.58
CA SER A 75 2.96 12.00 -16.16
C SER A 75 1.80 12.23 -15.17
N GLU A 76 1.03 13.28 -15.40
CA GLU A 76 -0.16 13.56 -14.57
C GLU A 76 -1.17 12.41 -14.69
N GLU A 77 -1.35 11.89 -15.89
CA GLU A 77 -2.22 10.73 -16.16
C GLU A 77 -1.81 9.49 -15.36
N GLU A 78 -0.51 9.19 -15.27
CA GLU A 78 -0.02 8.05 -14.47
C GLU A 78 -0.28 8.26 -12.97
N ARG A 79 -0.16 9.49 -12.50
CA ARG A 79 -0.48 9.83 -11.10
C ARG A 79 -1.96 9.72 -10.81
N GLU A 80 -2.81 10.26 -11.69
CA GLU A 80 -4.28 10.15 -11.57
C GLU A 80 -4.73 8.69 -11.56
N LEU A 81 -4.26 7.89 -12.50
CA LEU A 81 -4.56 6.45 -12.57
C LEU A 81 -4.14 5.71 -11.29
N PHE A 82 -3.00 6.07 -10.71
CA PHE A 82 -2.57 5.48 -9.45
C PHE A 82 -3.53 5.81 -8.29
N TYR A 83 -3.91 7.09 -8.14
CA TYR A 83 -4.81 7.50 -7.07
C TYR A 83 -6.24 6.99 -7.27
N ASP A 84 -6.72 6.91 -8.49
CA ASP A 84 -8.01 6.30 -8.81
C ASP A 84 -8.01 4.81 -8.42
N CYS A 85 -6.96 4.09 -8.76
CA CYS A 85 -6.80 2.69 -8.41
C CYS A 85 -6.70 2.50 -6.88
N LEU A 86 -5.98 3.38 -6.20
CA LEU A 86 -5.90 3.37 -4.72
C LEU A 86 -7.26 3.63 -4.09
N GLN A 87 -8.03 4.59 -4.64
CA GLN A 87 -9.38 4.90 -4.14
C GLN A 87 -10.33 3.71 -4.36
N GLN A 88 -10.31 3.08 -5.52
CA GLN A 88 -11.10 1.87 -5.79
C GLN A 88 -10.73 0.73 -4.83
N THR A 89 -9.44 0.56 -4.54
CA THR A 89 -8.98 -0.42 -3.56
C THR A 89 -9.52 -0.12 -2.17
N LEU A 90 -9.48 1.14 -1.75
CA LEU A 90 -10.05 1.59 -0.47
C LEU A 90 -11.57 1.37 -0.39
N ASP A 91 -12.29 1.68 -1.46
CA ASP A 91 -13.74 1.52 -1.51
C ASP A 91 -14.17 0.05 -1.45
N SER A 92 -13.28 -0.86 -1.84
CA SER A 92 -13.52 -2.31 -1.75
C SER A 92 -13.29 -2.90 -0.36
N VAL A 93 -12.65 -2.15 0.56
CA VAL A 93 -12.38 -2.63 1.92
C VAL A 93 -13.66 -2.79 2.72
N GLN A 94 -13.75 -3.84 3.51
CA GLN A 94 -14.90 -4.09 4.38
C GLN A 94 -15.03 -2.97 5.43
N LYS A 95 -16.25 -2.45 5.61
CA LYS A 95 -16.53 -1.28 6.45
C LYS A 95 -16.13 -1.44 7.93
N GLN A 96 -16.07 -2.67 8.42
CA GLN A 96 -15.71 -2.97 9.81
C GLN A 96 -14.22 -3.26 9.99
N ASP A 97 -13.44 -3.25 8.92
CA ASP A 97 -12.00 -3.44 9.01
C ASP A 97 -11.30 -2.13 9.40
N GLU A 98 -10.26 -2.24 10.19
CA GLU A 98 -9.28 -1.18 10.33
C GLU A 98 -8.42 -1.13 9.06
N ILE A 99 -8.05 0.07 8.62
CA ILE A 99 -7.29 0.25 7.38
C ILE A 99 -5.92 0.85 7.72
N LEU A 100 -4.86 0.20 7.24
CA LEU A 100 -3.51 0.72 7.26
C LEU A 100 -2.99 0.85 5.82
N ILE A 101 -2.76 2.10 5.39
CA ILE A 101 -2.11 2.37 4.12
C ILE A 101 -0.65 2.67 4.39
N MET A 102 0.25 1.95 3.74
CA MET A 102 1.69 2.12 3.91
C MET A 102 2.42 2.03 2.58
N GLY A 103 3.57 2.68 2.49
CA GLY A 103 4.40 2.66 1.28
C GLY A 103 5.16 3.94 1.03
N ASP A 104 5.74 4.03 -0.16
CA ASP A 104 6.40 5.24 -0.65
C ASP A 104 5.42 6.01 -1.55
N PHE A 105 5.00 7.17 -1.08
CA PHE A 105 4.08 8.04 -1.82
C PHE A 105 4.80 9.01 -2.75
N ASN A 106 6.13 9.01 -2.79
CA ASN A 106 6.94 9.96 -3.60
C ASN A 106 6.47 11.42 -3.45
N ALA A 107 6.00 11.77 -2.28
CA ALA A 107 5.41 13.07 -1.99
C ALA A 107 5.98 13.64 -0.69
N THR A 108 6.19 14.95 -0.68
CA THR A 108 6.62 15.71 0.50
C THR A 108 5.41 16.33 1.17
N VAL A 109 5.10 15.88 2.37
CA VAL A 109 3.93 16.37 3.12
C VAL A 109 4.16 17.76 3.71
N SER A 110 5.41 18.11 4.03
CA SER A 110 5.82 19.38 4.67
C SER A 110 5.10 19.70 6.00
N LYS A 111 5.35 20.90 6.54
CA LYS A 111 4.62 21.38 7.73
C LYS A 111 3.16 21.67 7.42
N ARG A 112 2.31 21.57 8.44
CA ARG A 112 0.90 21.97 8.35
C ARG A 112 0.77 23.45 7.95
N ILE A 113 0.13 23.69 6.80
CA ILE A 113 -0.02 25.05 6.24
C ILE A 113 -1.44 25.59 6.39
N SER A 114 -2.45 24.75 6.61
CA SER A 114 -3.85 25.19 6.67
C SER A 114 -4.68 24.42 7.70
N GLU A 115 -5.73 25.06 8.20
CA GLU A 115 -6.70 24.46 9.12
C GLU A 115 -7.45 23.25 8.51
N LYS A 116 -7.58 23.20 7.19
CA LYS A 116 -8.31 22.12 6.48
C LYS A 116 -7.68 20.72 6.66
N VAL A 117 -6.38 20.65 6.95
CA VAL A 117 -5.64 19.39 7.15
C VAL A 117 -5.10 19.23 8.56
N CYS A 118 -5.59 20.04 9.51
CA CYS A 118 -5.04 20.14 10.86
C CYS A 118 -5.10 18.81 11.66
N ASN A 119 -6.04 17.95 11.35
CA ASN A 119 -6.19 16.66 12.05
C ASN A 119 -5.44 15.51 11.39
N THR A 120 -4.88 15.72 10.19
CA THR A 120 -4.24 14.66 9.39
C THR A 120 -2.73 14.85 9.31
N ILE A 121 -2.23 16.10 9.36
CA ILE A 121 -0.81 16.41 9.22
C ILE A 121 -0.28 16.98 10.53
N GLY A 122 0.81 16.40 11.03
CA GLY A 122 1.51 16.87 12.22
C GLY A 122 2.28 18.18 11.98
N GLU A 123 2.77 18.77 13.08
CA GLU A 123 3.45 20.09 13.07
C GLU A 123 4.91 20.03 12.56
N TYR A 124 5.52 18.84 12.53
CA TYR A 124 6.96 18.64 12.35
C TYR A 124 7.37 18.14 10.96
N GLY A 125 6.62 18.46 9.93
CA GLY A 125 7.00 18.11 8.56
C GLY A 125 8.24 18.88 8.08
N ILE A 126 9.10 18.25 7.28
CA ILE A 126 10.30 18.84 6.67
C ILE A 126 10.12 18.89 5.15
N GLY A 127 10.67 19.93 4.52
CA GLY A 127 10.65 20.09 3.07
C GLY A 127 9.49 20.95 2.56
N THR A 128 9.43 21.11 1.24
CA THR A 128 8.35 21.84 0.55
C THR A 128 7.38 20.83 -0.04
N ARG A 129 6.09 21.06 0.14
CA ARG A 129 5.03 20.20 -0.42
C ARG A 129 5.09 20.24 -1.94
N ASN A 130 5.05 19.10 -2.58
CA ASN A 130 4.86 18.90 -4.00
C ASN A 130 3.43 18.44 -4.30
#